data_b2dd1ee64567b28dbeccdcd44fedaa04
#
_entry.id   b2dd1ee64567b28dbeccdcd44fedaa04
#
_cell.length_a   1.000
_cell.length_b   1.000
_cell.length_c   1.000
_cell.angle_alpha   90.00
_cell.angle_beta   90.00
_cell.angle_gamma   90.00
#
_symmetry.space_group_name_H-M   'P 1'
#
loop_
_entity.id
_entity.type
_entity.pdbx_description
1 polymer ?
#
loop_
_entity_poly.entity_id
_entity_poly.type
_entity_poly.pdbx_seq_one_letter_code
_entity_poly.pdbx_strand_id
1 'polypeptide(L)'
;MRRKSSKQLFSVLMAATMVMSGISIPVNASQVDDAVVRSVLTKTEATASESREINFNEGWKFHYGDVENAEKKDFDDSDLAKWGNLKLPHDFSITQEPSNSNEAESGFMPGGTGWYRKNFTLPSDYAGKSIVLNFDGSYNHTYVYVNGTKVGENHYGYNDFAFDISKHLICDGKTENVISVKVVHQTPSSRWYSGSGIYRDVELIVTDAVHVSRNGVYVTTPNLATEKGGNVTVKVQTKVQNDSNAQVEAKIRTTVLDAEGKAVSEPSTTDVTLTENGTEEKEQNLKVNNPALWSTEKPNLYYVQTEVLVGDEVKDINKETFGFRYIDFNSNTGFSLNGKNVKLKGVCMHHDQGALGSASERDAVYRQVSKLKEMGCNAIRTAHNTPSSVLLKACNELGMMVMDETFDGWAFPKNGNSQDFSTHYNKTISEDNKLLGATAGDTWYKFVLESNIERDKNDPSVVIWDIGNELNFGVTDPSKYEQYAKNMKSYIEAIDKTRPITVGDNNPYGLRYNTYGDFRNKVTAVLANNGEGLAGANYSMAAMSGIHSAHPDWKIIATETASPSNSRGIYTTLSQYGKSGDYQCTAYDTNAVSWGNTARESWWYTIKDDFVSGEFIWTGFDYIG
;
A
#
# COMPACT_ATOMS: atom_id res chain seq x y z
N MET A 1 -7.95 42.47 58.94
CA MET A 1 -6.48 42.69 58.88
C MET A 1 -5.79 41.45 58.31
N ARG A 2 -5.06 41.62 57.18
CA ARG A 2 -3.99 40.80 56.65
C ARG A 2 -4.32 39.36 56.17
N ARG A 3 -4.82 39.26 54.93
CA ARG A 3 -4.48 38.19 53.98
C ARG A 3 -3.17 38.58 53.27
N LYS A 4 -2.03 38.07 53.70
CA LYS A 4 -0.75 38.14 52.96
C LYS A 4 0.22 37.03 53.48
N SER A 5 -0.05 35.75 53.18
CA SER A 5 0.98 34.71 53.37
C SER A 5 0.82 33.44 52.49
N SER A 6 -0.22 33.36 51.65
CA SER A 6 -0.41 32.14 50.84
C SER A 6 0.15 32.20 49.41
N LYS A 7 0.58 33.38 48.94
CA LYS A 7 1.15 33.51 47.58
C LYS A 7 2.66 33.25 47.48
N GLN A 8 3.38 33.29 48.58
CA GLN A 8 4.83 33.02 48.56
C GLN A 8 5.17 31.56 48.75
N LEU A 9 4.28 30.74 49.33
CA LEU A 9 4.51 29.29 49.45
C LEU A 9 4.23 28.55 48.16
N PHE A 10 3.35 29.04 47.31
CA PHE A 10 3.03 28.43 46.00
C PHE A 10 4.13 28.68 44.96
N SER A 11 4.84 29.81 45.04
CA SER A 11 5.93 30.13 44.11
C SER A 11 7.22 29.32 44.39
N VAL A 12 7.45 28.92 45.61
CA VAL A 12 8.63 28.11 45.98
C VAL A 12 8.41 26.63 45.69
N LEU A 13 7.16 26.15 45.74
CA LEU A 13 6.85 24.74 45.39
C LEU A 13 6.86 24.51 43.86
N MET A 14 6.51 25.53 43.04
CA MET A 14 6.60 25.45 41.60
C MET A 14 8.05 25.54 41.08
N ALA A 15 8.92 26.25 41.76
CA ALA A 15 10.34 26.31 41.41
C ALA A 15 11.11 25.02 41.77
N ALA A 16 10.68 24.30 42.82
CA ALA A 16 11.30 23.05 43.22
C ALA A 16 10.87 21.85 42.34
N THR A 17 9.67 21.90 41.73
CA THR A 17 9.22 20.87 40.79
C THR A 17 9.79 21.04 39.38
N MET A 18 10.21 22.25 38.99
CA MET A 18 10.88 22.47 37.70
C MET A 18 12.38 22.13 37.70
N VAL A 19 13.00 21.96 38.87
CA VAL A 19 14.43 21.62 38.97
C VAL A 19 14.68 20.10 38.98
N MET A 20 13.64 19.26 39.21
CA MET A 20 13.79 17.80 39.21
C MET A 20 13.32 17.11 37.89
N SER A 21 12.78 17.87 36.95
CA SER A 21 12.44 17.36 35.62
C SER A 21 13.44 17.76 34.51
N GLY A 22 14.58 18.30 34.93
CA GLY A 22 15.60 18.85 34.02
C GLY A 22 16.80 17.94 33.79
N ILE A 23 16.60 16.62 33.63
CA ILE A 23 17.54 15.79 32.88
C ILE A 23 16.83 15.44 31.58
N SER A 24 16.60 16.44 30.74
CA SER A 24 16.50 16.22 29.31
C SER A 24 17.94 15.95 28.83
N ILE A 25 18.26 14.74 28.54
CA ILE A 25 19.34 14.44 27.62
C ILE A 25 18.89 15.09 26.32
N PRO A 26 19.59 16.10 25.78
CA PRO A 26 19.27 16.61 24.47
C PRO A 26 19.65 15.50 23.48
N VAL A 27 18.69 14.68 23.07
CA VAL A 27 18.82 13.94 21.82
C VAL A 27 18.77 15.00 20.73
N ASN A 28 19.91 15.33 20.21
CA ASN A 28 20.06 16.29 19.14
C ASN A 28 19.54 15.59 17.87
N ALA A 29 18.23 15.73 17.59
CA ALA A 29 17.58 15.13 16.42
C ALA A 29 18.33 15.47 15.11
N SER A 30 18.94 16.68 15.04
CA SER A 30 19.77 17.10 13.92
C SER A 30 21.06 16.28 13.74
N GLN A 31 21.61 15.70 14.81
CA GLN A 31 22.83 14.87 14.71
C GLN A 31 22.52 13.41 14.31
N VAL A 32 21.30 12.94 14.58
CA VAL A 32 20.88 11.60 14.14
C VAL A 32 20.57 11.63 12.63
N ASP A 33 19.90 12.68 12.17
CA ASP A 33 19.59 12.86 10.74
C ASP A 33 20.86 13.10 9.90
N ASP A 34 21.79 13.94 10.38
CA ASP A 34 23.08 14.17 9.74
C ASP A 34 23.97 12.89 9.72
N ALA A 35 23.89 12.04 10.72
CA ALA A 35 24.65 10.79 10.75
C ALA A 35 24.07 9.76 9.78
N VAL A 36 22.75 9.70 9.62
CA VAL A 36 22.07 8.81 8.65
C VAL A 36 22.30 9.32 7.23
N VAL A 37 22.14 10.60 6.95
CA VAL A 37 22.41 11.20 5.63
C VAL A 37 23.89 11.10 5.28
N ARG A 38 24.81 11.36 6.20
CA ARG A 38 26.24 11.18 5.98
C ARG A 38 26.64 9.71 5.81
N SER A 39 26.00 8.76 6.47
CA SER A 39 26.30 7.32 6.28
C SER A 39 25.88 6.84 4.90
N VAL A 40 24.83 7.37 4.32
CA VAL A 40 24.39 7.08 2.94
C VAL A 40 25.29 7.75 1.92
N LEU A 41 25.80 8.95 2.20
CA LEU A 41 26.69 9.70 1.28
C LEU A 41 28.18 9.39 1.46
N THR A 42 28.61 8.82 2.58
CA THR A 42 30.05 8.55 2.87
C THR A 42 30.39 7.06 2.91
N LYS A 43 29.46 6.13 2.72
CA LYS A 43 29.75 4.71 2.50
C LYS A 43 30.28 4.45 1.08
N THR A 44 31.37 5.11 0.72
CA THR A 44 32.11 4.85 -0.52
C THR A 44 33.11 3.69 -0.40
N GLU A 45 33.16 3.01 0.75
CA GLU A 45 34.00 1.84 0.97
C GLU A 45 33.20 0.77 1.74
N ALA A 46 32.15 0.24 1.12
CA ALA A 46 31.50 -0.97 1.61
C ALA A 46 31.61 -2.06 0.56
N THR A 47 32.27 -3.13 0.94
CA THR A 47 32.01 -4.47 0.45
C THR A 47 30.54 -4.64 0.08
N ALA A 48 30.26 -5.27 -1.05
CA ALA A 48 28.97 -5.56 -1.68
C ALA A 48 27.75 -4.98 -0.90
N SER A 49 27.14 -3.95 -1.46
CA SER A 49 26.11 -3.09 -0.86
C SER A 49 25.10 -3.87 0.01
N GLU A 50 24.95 -3.47 1.27
CA GLU A 50 23.93 -4.05 2.17
C GLU A 50 22.49 -3.70 1.74
N SER A 51 22.28 -2.76 0.82
CA SER A 51 20.98 -2.43 0.23
C SER A 51 21.16 -2.01 -1.22
N ARG A 52 20.36 -2.62 -2.09
CA ARG A 52 20.25 -2.26 -3.50
C ARG A 52 19.31 -1.06 -3.74
N GLU A 53 18.51 -0.71 -2.73
CA GLU A 53 17.52 0.37 -2.76
C GLU A 53 18.10 1.64 -2.13
N ILE A 54 18.05 2.72 -2.88
CA ILE A 54 18.56 4.04 -2.47
C ILE A 54 17.37 4.99 -2.39
N ASN A 55 17.12 5.54 -1.20
CA ASN A 55 16.11 6.59 -1.04
C ASN A 55 16.43 7.78 -1.95
N PHE A 56 15.46 8.19 -2.76
CA PHE A 56 15.63 9.22 -3.76
C PHE A 56 14.74 10.45 -3.53
N ASN A 57 14.19 10.60 -2.33
CA ASN A 57 13.21 11.62 -1.96
C ASN A 57 13.79 13.03 -1.82
N GLU A 58 15.08 13.19 -1.54
CA GLU A 58 15.69 14.48 -1.28
C GLU A 58 16.08 15.25 -2.55
N GLY A 59 16.14 16.57 -2.47
CA GLY A 59 16.74 17.43 -3.51
C GLY A 59 15.91 17.56 -4.79
N TRP A 60 14.61 17.48 -4.69
CA TRP A 60 13.70 17.79 -5.80
C TRP A 60 13.39 19.28 -5.86
N LYS A 61 13.06 19.76 -7.04
CA LYS A 61 12.44 21.05 -7.30
C LYS A 61 11.02 20.83 -7.82
N PHE A 62 10.12 21.72 -7.48
CA PHE A 62 8.71 21.63 -7.84
C PHE A 62 8.19 22.94 -8.40
N HIS A 63 7.34 22.84 -9.42
CA HIS A 63 6.55 23.94 -9.96
C HIS A 63 5.08 23.52 -10.11
N TYR A 64 4.18 24.32 -9.55
CA TYR A 64 2.74 24.16 -9.78
C TYR A 64 2.33 24.92 -11.04
N GLY A 65 1.74 24.22 -11.98
CA GLY A 65 1.35 24.72 -13.29
C GLY A 65 2.05 23.96 -14.43
N ASP A 66 1.52 24.09 -15.65
CA ASP A 66 2.18 23.49 -16.81
C ASP A 66 3.28 24.41 -17.33
N VAL A 67 4.44 23.83 -17.65
CA VAL A 67 5.62 24.55 -18.13
C VAL A 67 6.10 23.90 -19.42
N GLU A 68 6.16 24.68 -20.47
CA GLU A 68 6.67 24.22 -21.76
C GLU A 68 8.17 23.89 -21.68
N ASN A 69 8.57 22.75 -22.23
CA ASN A 69 9.94 22.25 -22.28
C ASN A 69 10.56 21.89 -20.92
N ALA A 70 9.77 21.79 -19.83
CA ALA A 70 10.31 21.42 -18.53
C ALA A 70 10.83 19.97 -18.48
N GLU A 71 10.54 19.14 -19.48
CA GLU A 71 11.12 17.81 -19.67
C GLU A 71 12.59 17.85 -20.12
N LYS A 72 13.04 18.93 -20.76
CA LYS A 72 14.38 19.02 -21.37
C LYS A 72 15.47 19.06 -20.31
N LYS A 73 16.61 18.42 -20.63
CA LYS A 73 17.78 18.40 -19.76
C LYS A 73 18.35 19.80 -19.47
N ASP A 74 18.40 20.66 -20.48
CA ASP A 74 18.95 22.02 -20.44
C ASP A 74 17.93 23.08 -20.01
N PHE A 75 16.73 22.69 -19.57
CA PHE A 75 15.74 23.62 -19.05
C PHE A 75 16.27 24.33 -17.80
N ASP A 76 16.14 25.65 -17.75
CA ASP A 76 16.55 26.48 -16.61
C ASP A 76 15.50 26.49 -15.50
N ASP A 77 15.78 25.73 -14.45
CA ASP A 77 14.98 25.65 -13.22
C ASP A 77 15.63 26.40 -12.04
N SER A 78 16.51 27.36 -12.30
CA SER A 78 17.25 28.10 -11.26
C SER A 78 16.42 29.17 -10.53
N ASP A 79 15.30 29.62 -11.10
CA ASP A 79 14.41 30.60 -10.49
C ASP A 79 13.64 29.97 -9.33
N LEU A 80 14.19 30.04 -8.12
CA LEU A 80 13.60 29.47 -6.89
C LEU A 80 12.25 30.09 -6.49
N ALA A 81 11.87 31.24 -7.03
CA ALA A 81 10.54 31.80 -6.83
C ALA A 81 9.45 31.04 -7.60
N LYS A 82 9.84 30.35 -8.67
CA LYS A 82 8.98 29.50 -9.49
C LYS A 82 9.18 28.02 -9.21
N TRP A 83 10.43 27.62 -8.95
CA TRP A 83 10.85 26.24 -8.69
C TRP A 83 11.32 26.09 -7.25
N GLY A 84 10.37 25.82 -6.34
CA GLY A 84 10.69 25.60 -4.93
C GLY A 84 11.42 24.28 -4.69
N ASN A 85 12.42 24.29 -3.81
CA ASN A 85 13.03 23.04 -3.33
C ASN A 85 12.06 22.29 -2.43
N LEU A 86 12.00 20.98 -2.58
CA LEU A 86 11.20 20.13 -1.71
C LEU A 86 11.83 18.75 -1.50
N LYS A 87 11.29 18.06 -0.52
CA LYS A 87 11.48 16.65 -0.24
C LYS A 87 10.18 15.89 -0.54
N LEU A 88 10.28 14.68 -1.09
CA LEU A 88 9.17 13.75 -1.22
C LEU A 88 8.98 12.96 0.10
N PRO A 89 7.78 12.46 0.38
CA PRO A 89 6.54 12.58 -0.39
C PRO A 89 5.95 13.99 -0.38
N HIS A 90 5.22 14.35 -1.45
CA HIS A 90 4.66 15.71 -1.62
C HIS A 90 3.28 15.67 -2.25
N ASP A 91 2.34 16.37 -1.62
CA ASP A 91 1.00 16.61 -2.13
C ASP A 91 0.83 18.10 -2.42
N PHE A 92 0.70 18.46 -3.70
CA PHE A 92 0.57 19.87 -4.07
C PHE A 92 -0.86 20.42 -3.92
N SER A 93 -1.88 19.57 -3.86
CA SER A 93 -3.26 20.03 -3.69
C SER A 93 -3.49 20.60 -2.30
N ILE A 94 -2.99 19.97 -1.23
CA ILE A 94 -3.22 20.41 0.15
C ILE A 94 -2.64 21.80 0.43
N THR A 95 -1.71 22.26 -0.39
CA THR A 95 -1.09 23.59 -0.25
C THR A 95 -1.84 24.69 -1.02
N GLN A 96 -2.90 24.33 -1.76
CA GLN A 96 -3.70 25.27 -2.52
C GLN A 96 -4.91 25.75 -1.71
N GLU A 97 -5.51 26.87 -2.13
CA GLU A 97 -6.74 27.38 -1.50
C GLU A 97 -7.95 26.54 -1.97
N PRO A 98 -8.76 26.02 -1.06
CA PRO A 98 -9.99 25.34 -1.41
C PRO A 98 -11.00 26.31 -2.03
N SER A 99 -11.83 25.84 -2.95
CA SER A 99 -12.86 26.65 -3.61
C SER A 99 -14.14 25.86 -3.77
N ASN A 100 -15.29 26.51 -3.52
CA ASN A 100 -16.60 25.92 -3.77
C ASN A 100 -16.92 25.67 -5.27
N SER A 101 -16.04 26.07 -6.17
CA SER A 101 -16.09 25.69 -7.59
C SER A 101 -15.45 24.33 -7.86
N ASN A 102 -14.69 23.80 -6.90
CA ASN A 102 -14.11 22.46 -6.95
C ASN A 102 -15.10 21.47 -6.33
N GLU A 103 -14.78 20.18 -6.44
CA GLU A 103 -15.66 19.12 -5.98
C GLU A 103 -15.65 18.93 -4.48
N ALA A 104 -16.84 18.70 -3.91
CA ALA A 104 -16.99 18.40 -2.50
C ALA A 104 -16.26 17.10 -2.12
N GLU A 105 -16.34 16.07 -2.96
CA GLU A 105 -15.70 14.77 -2.72
C GLU A 105 -14.15 14.83 -2.68
N SER A 106 -13.55 15.90 -3.23
CA SER A 106 -12.11 16.18 -3.08
C SER A 106 -11.79 17.15 -1.93
N GLY A 107 -12.75 17.41 -1.03
CA GLY A 107 -12.61 18.44 0.02
C GLY A 107 -12.53 19.85 -0.54
N PHE A 108 -13.11 20.12 -1.72
CA PHE A 108 -13.03 21.38 -2.43
C PHE A 108 -11.61 21.80 -2.84
N MET A 109 -10.66 20.88 -2.78
CA MET A 109 -9.26 21.12 -3.17
C MET A 109 -9.10 21.01 -4.69
N PRO A 110 -8.26 21.85 -5.33
CA PRO A 110 -8.04 21.78 -6.77
C PRO A 110 -7.11 20.61 -7.15
N GLY A 111 -7.32 20.09 -8.35
CA GLY A 111 -6.31 19.31 -9.06
C GLY A 111 -5.26 20.24 -9.70
N GLY A 112 -4.76 19.86 -10.88
CA GLY A 112 -3.84 20.67 -11.67
C GLY A 112 -2.68 19.88 -12.24
N THR A 113 -1.66 20.59 -12.69
CA THR A 113 -0.41 20.03 -13.20
C THR A 113 0.72 20.44 -12.29
N GLY A 114 1.57 19.49 -11.94
CA GLY A 114 2.81 19.72 -11.20
C GLY A 114 4.01 19.17 -11.97
N TRP A 115 5.09 19.91 -12.01
CA TRP A 115 6.37 19.47 -12.53
C TRP A 115 7.37 19.29 -11.39
N TYR A 116 8.03 18.14 -11.37
CA TYR A 116 9.11 17.80 -10.47
C TYR A 116 10.41 17.65 -11.26
N ARG A 117 11.50 18.21 -10.78
CA ARG A 117 12.82 18.07 -11.40
C ARG A 117 13.89 17.77 -10.36
N LYS A 118 14.82 16.89 -10.72
CA LYS A 118 15.95 16.55 -9.85
C LYS A 118 17.22 16.40 -10.67
N ASN A 119 18.23 17.17 -10.31
CA ASN A 119 19.58 17.06 -10.83
C ASN A 119 20.43 16.20 -9.89
N PHE A 120 21.23 15.29 -10.44
CA PHE A 120 22.09 14.40 -9.66
C PHE A 120 23.24 13.86 -10.52
N THR A 121 24.34 13.46 -9.86
CA THR A 121 25.46 12.77 -10.50
C THR A 121 25.52 11.33 -10.03
N LEU A 122 25.98 10.43 -10.89
CA LEU A 122 26.19 9.03 -10.56
C LEU A 122 27.68 8.67 -10.63
N PRO A 123 28.18 7.86 -9.67
CA PRO A 123 29.57 7.39 -9.68
C PRO A 123 29.89 6.58 -10.95
N SER A 124 31.16 6.56 -11.34
CA SER A 124 31.60 5.84 -12.54
C SER A 124 31.48 4.32 -12.45
N ASP A 125 31.46 3.76 -11.25
CA ASP A 125 31.22 2.34 -10.98
C ASP A 125 29.76 1.90 -11.15
N TYR A 126 28.85 2.86 -11.39
CA TYR A 126 27.47 2.57 -11.80
C TYR A 126 27.35 2.34 -13.32
N ALA A 127 28.39 2.60 -14.08
CA ALA A 127 28.40 2.29 -15.52
C ALA A 127 28.25 0.79 -15.76
N GLY A 128 27.22 0.41 -16.53
CA GLY A 128 26.92 -1.00 -16.83
C GLY A 128 26.08 -1.73 -15.77
N LYS A 129 25.68 -1.04 -14.69
CA LYS A 129 24.70 -1.55 -13.74
C LYS A 129 23.27 -1.38 -14.25
N SER A 130 22.37 -2.19 -13.75
CA SER A 130 20.92 -1.99 -13.87
C SER A 130 20.47 -0.93 -12.87
N ILE A 131 19.81 0.12 -13.36
CA ILE A 131 19.34 1.25 -12.54
C ILE A 131 17.86 1.46 -12.83
N VAL A 132 17.03 1.16 -11.84
CA VAL A 132 15.58 1.27 -11.92
C VAL A 132 15.12 2.45 -11.08
N LEU A 133 14.31 3.33 -11.67
CA LEU A 133 13.61 4.40 -10.97
C LEU A 133 12.23 3.87 -10.55
N ASN A 134 12.01 3.74 -9.24
CA ASN A 134 10.81 3.19 -8.64
C ASN A 134 10.01 4.27 -7.93
N PHE A 135 8.69 4.31 -8.19
CA PHE A 135 7.72 5.16 -7.50
C PHE A 135 6.73 4.27 -6.74
N ASP A 136 6.56 4.47 -5.45
CA ASP A 136 5.54 3.79 -4.65
C ASP A 136 4.12 4.30 -4.96
N GLY A 137 3.99 5.49 -5.52
CA GLY A 137 2.74 6.06 -6.05
C GLY A 137 2.83 7.54 -6.40
N SER A 138 2.05 7.94 -7.40
CA SER A 138 1.95 9.34 -7.85
C SER A 138 0.56 9.61 -8.42
N TYR A 139 -0.18 10.59 -7.88
CA TYR A 139 -1.56 10.84 -8.26
C TYR A 139 -1.67 12.04 -9.22
N ASN A 140 -2.20 11.82 -10.48
CA ASN A 140 -2.51 10.50 -10.99
C ASN A 140 -1.85 10.20 -12.33
N HIS A 141 -1.98 11.04 -13.38
CA HIS A 141 -1.33 10.79 -14.67
C HIS A 141 0.12 11.27 -14.62
N THR A 142 1.05 10.34 -14.57
CA THR A 142 2.47 10.61 -14.36
C THR A 142 3.26 10.31 -15.62
N TYR A 143 4.05 11.27 -16.07
CA TYR A 143 4.93 11.16 -17.24
C TYR A 143 6.37 11.37 -16.78
N VAL A 144 7.26 10.42 -17.09
CA VAL A 144 8.64 10.40 -16.59
C VAL A 144 9.62 10.60 -17.74
N TYR A 145 10.57 11.51 -17.53
CA TYR A 145 11.62 11.84 -18.47
C TYR A 145 13.00 11.75 -17.79
N VAL A 146 13.98 11.21 -18.49
CA VAL A 146 15.38 11.15 -18.06
C VAL A 146 16.26 11.80 -19.11
N ASN A 147 17.02 12.82 -18.72
CA ASN A 147 17.86 13.60 -19.62
C ASN A 147 17.12 14.11 -20.88
N GLY A 148 15.83 14.47 -20.73
CA GLY A 148 14.97 14.97 -21.79
C GLY A 148 14.28 13.90 -22.63
N THR A 149 14.55 12.62 -22.39
CA THR A 149 13.91 11.50 -23.09
C THR A 149 12.76 10.94 -22.23
N LYS A 150 11.55 10.84 -22.81
CA LYS A 150 10.42 10.17 -22.15
C LYS A 150 10.73 8.68 -21.99
N VAL A 151 10.67 8.17 -20.75
CA VAL A 151 10.88 6.75 -20.45
C VAL A 151 9.55 6.01 -20.28
N GLY A 152 8.48 6.70 -19.92
CA GLY A 152 7.15 6.13 -19.86
C GLY A 152 6.14 6.97 -19.08
N GLU A 153 4.99 6.34 -18.79
CA GLU A 153 3.87 6.96 -18.09
C GLU A 153 3.13 5.94 -17.23
N ASN A 154 2.42 6.42 -16.19
CA ASN A 154 1.47 5.65 -15.39
C ASN A 154 0.16 6.42 -15.25
N HIS A 155 -0.99 5.70 -15.23
CA HIS A 155 -2.32 6.30 -15.23
C HIS A 155 -3.20 5.88 -14.05
N TYR A 156 -2.72 5.03 -13.14
CA TYR A 156 -3.40 4.75 -11.89
C TYR A 156 -2.64 5.40 -10.74
N GLY A 157 -3.33 6.23 -9.97
CA GLY A 157 -2.67 7.09 -8.98
C GLY A 157 -2.15 6.37 -7.74
N TYR A 158 -2.48 5.08 -7.55
CA TYR A 158 -2.26 4.40 -6.28
C TYR A 158 -1.34 3.19 -6.35
N ASN A 159 -0.98 2.69 -7.54
CA ASN A 159 -0.03 1.58 -7.66
C ASN A 159 1.41 2.06 -7.64
N ASP A 160 2.30 1.15 -7.29
CA ASP A 160 3.72 1.30 -7.55
C ASP A 160 4.03 1.06 -9.03
N PHE A 161 5.01 1.77 -9.55
CA PHE A 161 5.46 1.62 -10.92
C PHE A 161 6.94 1.99 -11.07
N ALA A 162 7.60 1.39 -12.05
CA ALA A 162 9.03 1.57 -12.21
C ALA A 162 9.48 1.54 -13.68
N PHE A 163 10.64 2.14 -13.94
CA PHE A 163 11.28 2.18 -15.25
C PHE A 163 12.77 1.83 -15.15
N ASP A 164 13.26 0.96 -16.03
CA ASP A 164 14.70 0.84 -16.25
C ASP A 164 15.18 2.10 -16.97
N ILE A 165 16.03 2.85 -16.28
CA ILE A 165 16.60 4.12 -16.78
C ILE A 165 18.09 4.01 -17.11
N SER A 166 18.71 2.83 -16.99
CA SER A 166 20.14 2.58 -17.13
C SER A 166 20.73 3.19 -18.40
N LYS A 167 20.05 2.98 -19.55
CA LYS A 167 20.50 3.43 -20.87
C LYS A 167 20.38 4.95 -21.09
N HIS A 168 19.65 5.64 -20.21
CA HIS A 168 19.42 7.09 -20.29
C HIS A 168 20.34 7.89 -19.37
N LEU A 169 21.14 7.22 -18.53
CA LEU A 169 21.98 7.84 -17.51
C LEU A 169 23.45 7.96 -17.94
N ILE A 170 24.10 8.99 -17.43
CA ILE A 170 25.54 9.22 -17.54
C ILE A 170 26.16 8.92 -16.16
N CYS A 171 27.03 7.92 -16.13
CA CYS A 171 27.72 7.46 -14.92
C CYS A 171 29.23 7.74 -15.05
N ASP A 172 29.65 8.99 -14.85
CA ASP A 172 31.06 9.42 -14.96
C ASP A 172 31.58 10.17 -13.72
N GLY A 173 30.73 10.30 -12.69
CA GLY A 173 31.03 11.00 -11.45
C GLY A 173 31.06 12.53 -11.55
N LYS A 174 30.70 13.11 -12.70
CA LYS A 174 30.85 14.55 -12.98
C LYS A 174 29.65 15.16 -13.68
N THR A 175 29.12 14.48 -14.70
CA THR A 175 28.04 14.99 -15.53
C THR A 175 26.71 14.83 -14.81
N GLU A 176 25.97 15.91 -14.69
CA GLU A 176 24.64 15.86 -14.11
C GLU A 176 23.65 15.13 -15.02
N ASN A 177 22.86 14.27 -14.42
CA ASN A 177 21.63 13.72 -14.97
C ASN A 177 20.45 14.52 -14.46
N VAL A 178 19.37 14.53 -15.23
CA VAL A 178 18.11 15.20 -14.86
C VAL A 178 16.97 14.20 -14.99
N ILE A 179 16.22 14.02 -13.92
CA ILE A 179 14.90 13.41 -13.97
C ILE A 179 13.86 14.53 -13.93
N SER A 180 12.91 14.50 -14.86
CA SER A 180 11.74 15.38 -14.89
C SER A 180 10.48 14.54 -14.85
N VAL A 181 9.55 14.89 -13.97
CA VAL A 181 8.27 14.18 -13.82
C VAL A 181 7.14 15.18 -13.93
N LYS A 182 6.26 14.97 -14.89
CA LYS A 182 4.99 15.71 -15.01
C LYS A 182 3.88 14.89 -14.37
N VAL A 183 3.17 15.47 -13.41
CA VAL A 183 1.98 14.87 -12.82
C VAL A 183 0.77 15.72 -13.15
N VAL A 184 -0.26 15.10 -13.73
CA VAL A 184 -1.50 15.78 -14.13
C VAL A 184 -2.65 15.17 -13.36
N HIS A 185 -3.31 15.95 -12.52
CA HIS A 185 -4.52 15.58 -11.81
C HIS A 185 -5.70 16.37 -12.39
N GLN A 186 -6.52 15.70 -13.20
CA GLN A 186 -7.78 16.26 -13.70
C GLN A 186 -8.93 15.85 -12.79
N THR A 187 -9.81 16.78 -12.47
CA THR A 187 -11.02 16.54 -11.65
C THR A 187 -12.27 16.58 -12.53
N PRO A 188 -13.35 15.86 -12.16
CA PRO A 188 -13.55 14.96 -11.02
C PRO A 188 -12.92 13.58 -11.23
N SER A 189 -12.17 13.09 -10.25
CA SER A 189 -11.41 11.84 -10.40
C SER A 189 -11.59 10.83 -9.26
N SER A 190 -12.20 11.23 -8.15
CA SER A 190 -12.28 10.39 -6.95
C SER A 190 -13.47 10.76 -6.07
N ARG A 191 -13.90 9.83 -5.20
CA ARG A 191 -14.97 10.04 -4.20
C ARG A 191 -14.44 10.41 -2.81
N TRP A 192 -13.15 10.71 -2.71
CA TRP A 192 -12.45 11.15 -1.51
C TRP A 192 -11.25 11.97 -1.92
N TYR A 193 -10.65 12.69 -0.99
CA TYR A 193 -9.44 13.45 -1.24
C TYR A 193 -8.27 12.51 -1.58
N SER A 194 -7.82 12.55 -2.81
CA SER A 194 -6.72 11.71 -3.30
C SER A 194 -5.36 12.39 -3.21
N GLY A 195 -5.35 13.72 -3.02
CA GLY A 195 -4.16 14.52 -3.15
C GLY A 195 -3.68 14.64 -4.59
N SER A 196 -2.50 15.17 -4.79
CA SER A 196 -1.89 15.34 -6.11
C SER A 196 -0.37 15.36 -6.03
N GLY A 197 0.28 14.72 -6.99
CA GLY A 197 1.74 14.76 -7.09
C GLY A 197 2.41 13.45 -6.71
N ILE A 198 3.72 13.50 -6.47
CA ILE A 198 4.50 12.34 -6.01
C ILE A 198 4.32 12.24 -4.49
N TYR A 199 3.22 11.61 -4.07
CA TYR A 199 2.77 11.60 -2.69
C TYR A 199 3.24 10.39 -1.87
N ARG A 200 4.04 9.51 -2.48
CA ARG A 200 4.71 8.36 -1.87
C ARG A 200 6.20 8.38 -2.20
N ASP A 201 6.95 7.45 -1.64
CA ASP A 201 8.41 7.40 -1.80
C ASP A 201 8.86 7.17 -3.24
N VAL A 202 10.05 7.68 -3.55
CA VAL A 202 10.80 7.40 -4.78
C VAL A 202 12.15 6.81 -4.41
N GLU A 203 12.55 5.77 -5.13
CA GLU A 203 13.79 5.05 -4.91
C GLU A 203 14.55 4.81 -6.21
N LEU A 204 15.87 4.72 -6.12
CA LEU A 204 16.70 4.09 -7.14
C LEU A 204 17.06 2.68 -6.68
N ILE A 205 16.76 1.69 -7.50
CA ILE A 205 17.23 0.31 -7.30
C ILE A 205 18.45 0.13 -8.20
N VAL A 206 19.61 -0.07 -7.60
CA VAL A 206 20.90 -0.20 -8.33
C VAL A 206 21.46 -1.60 -8.10
N THR A 207 21.57 -2.37 -9.18
CA THR A 207 22.03 -3.75 -9.14
C THR A 207 23.11 -4.00 -10.20
N ASP A 208 23.80 -5.13 -10.10
CA ASP A 208 24.62 -5.63 -11.20
C ASP A 208 23.71 -6.05 -12.39
N ALA A 209 24.27 -6.26 -13.55
CA ALA A 209 23.53 -6.71 -14.73
C ALA A 209 22.86 -8.08 -14.52
N VAL A 210 23.38 -8.91 -13.62
CA VAL A 210 22.77 -10.19 -13.21
C VAL A 210 22.27 -10.07 -11.78
N HIS A 211 20.95 -10.04 -11.62
CA HIS A 211 20.33 -9.70 -10.34
C HIS A 211 18.97 -10.37 -10.14
N VAL A 212 18.45 -10.33 -8.92
CA VAL A 212 17.05 -10.69 -8.62
C VAL A 212 16.13 -9.62 -9.24
N SER A 213 15.16 -10.04 -10.03
CA SER A 213 14.16 -9.13 -10.62
C SER A 213 13.42 -8.34 -9.53
N ARG A 214 12.94 -7.12 -9.87
CA ARG A 214 12.07 -6.35 -8.98
C ARG A 214 10.84 -7.18 -8.61
N ASN A 215 10.47 -7.24 -7.31
CA ASN A 215 9.41 -8.08 -6.76
C ASN A 215 9.56 -9.59 -7.12
N GLY A 216 10.77 -10.03 -7.48
CA GLY A 216 11.06 -11.35 -8.03
C GLY A 216 11.18 -12.48 -7.01
N VAL A 217 11.05 -12.20 -5.72
CA VAL A 217 11.05 -13.23 -4.68
C VAL A 217 9.64 -13.48 -4.19
N TYR A 218 9.23 -14.74 -4.11
CA TYR A 218 7.96 -15.15 -3.50
C TYR A 218 8.20 -16.22 -2.43
N VAL A 219 7.70 -15.97 -1.22
CA VAL A 219 7.94 -16.80 -0.04
C VAL A 219 6.63 -17.41 0.45
N THR A 220 6.58 -18.73 0.56
CA THR A 220 5.45 -19.45 1.15
C THR A 220 5.89 -20.48 2.17
N THR A 221 4.98 -20.87 3.07
CA THR A 221 5.23 -21.86 4.13
C THR A 221 4.17 -22.97 4.09
N PRO A 222 4.19 -23.84 3.05
CA PRO A 222 3.05 -24.68 2.67
C PRO A 222 2.65 -25.73 3.72
N ASN A 223 3.58 -26.15 4.59
CA ASN A 223 3.31 -27.15 5.63
C ASN A 223 3.19 -26.58 7.05
N LEU A 224 3.20 -25.25 7.20
CA LEU A 224 3.23 -24.62 8.55
C LEU A 224 2.03 -25.04 9.42
N ALA A 225 0.83 -25.11 8.84
CA ALA A 225 -0.39 -25.48 9.56
C ALA A 225 -0.36 -26.94 10.10
N THR A 226 0.36 -27.83 9.44
CA THR A 226 0.44 -29.27 9.78
C THR A 226 1.62 -29.62 10.64
N GLU A 227 2.73 -28.89 10.54
CA GLU A 227 4.01 -29.14 11.22
C GLU A 227 4.10 -28.49 12.61
N LYS A 228 3.10 -28.57 13.41
CA LYS A 228 2.94 -27.99 14.75
C LYS A 228 4.25 -27.89 15.59
N GLY A 229 5.16 -26.98 15.23
CA GLY A 229 6.44 -26.76 15.89
C GLY A 229 7.59 -27.66 15.42
N GLY A 230 7.44 -28.35 14.28
CA GLY A 230 8.49 -29.16 13.63
C GLY A 230 9.29 -28.39 12.57
N ASN A 231 9.82 -29.12 11.61
CA ASN A 231 10.56 -28.60 10.46
C ASN A 231 9.64 -27.92 9.44
N VAL A 232 9.48 -26.64 9.54
CA VAL A 232 8.69 -25.86 8.59
C VAL A 232 9.47 -25.68 7.29
N THR A 233 8.83 -25.95 6.18
CA THR A 233 9.37 -25.66 4.85
C THR A 233 9.11 -24.20 4.50
N VAL A 234 10.17 -23.46 4.19
CA VAL A 234 10.11 -22.16 3.53
C VAL A 234 10.39 -22.41 2.04
N LYS A 235 9.35 -22.30 1.23
CA LYS A 235 9.44 -22.40 -0.22
C LYS A 235 9.68 -21.03 -0.78
N VAL A 236 10.78 -20.84 -1.51
CA VAL A 236 11.18 -19.57 -2.12
C VAL A 236 11.24 -19.75 -3.63
N GLN A 237 10.47 -18.95 -4.35
CA GLN A 237 10.56 -18.81 -5.79
C GLN A 237 11.29 -17.51 -6.10
N THR A 238 12.35 -17.58 -6.89
CA THR A 238 13.20 -16.44 -7.21
C THR A 238 13.31 -16.28 -8.72
N LYS A 239 12.91 -15.11 -9.22
CA LYS A 239 13.14 -14.67 -10.61
C LYS A 239 14.48 -13.93 -10.66
N VAL A 240 15.41 -14.42 -11.48
CA VAL A 240 16.71 -13.78 -11.73
C VAL A 240 16.76 -13.29 -13.15
N GLN A 241 17.25 -12.08 -13.34
CA GLN A 241 17.34 -11.38 -14.61
C GLN A 241 18.79 -11.18 -15.02
N ASN A 242 19.05 -11.21 -16.32
CA ASN A 242 20.31 -10.89 -16.94
C ASN A 242 20.12 -9.76 -17.95
N ASP A 243 20.55 -8.55 -17.64
CA ASP A 243 20.47 -7.37 -18.51
C ASP A 243 21.70 -7.25 -19.43
N SER A 244 22.63 -8.20 -19.36
CA SER A 244 23.81 -8.22 -20.24
C SER A 244 23.51 -8.81 -21.61
N ASN A 245 24.36 -8.48 -22.59
CA ASN A 245 24.27 -8.98 -23.96
C ASN A 245 24.97 -10.35 -24.16
N ALA A 246 25.06 -11.18 -23.12
CA ALA A 246 25.68 -12.49 -23.16
C ALA A 246 24.97 -13.48 -22.24
N GLN A 247 25.00 -14.76 -22.59
CA GLN A 247 24.56 -15.83 -21.68
C GLN A 247 25.48 -15.85 -20.44
N VAL A 248 24.87 -16.02 -19.25
CA VAL A 248 25.60 -16.10 -17.97
C VAL A 248 25.19 -17.35 -17.20
N GLU A 249 26.18 -18.08 -16.70
CA GLU A 249 25.99 -19.13 -15.71
C GLU A 249 26.09 -18.50 -14.32
N ALA A 250 25.02 -18.61 -13.53
CA ALA A 250 24.93 -18.01 -12.20
C ALA A 250 24.45 -19.03 -11.16
N LYS A 251 24.52 -18.68 -9.89
CA LYS A 251 23.97 -19.45 -8.77
C LYS A 251 23.07 -18.55 -7.93
N ILE A 252 21.98 -19.10 -7.47
CA ILE A 252 21.09 -18.49 -6.50
C ILE A 252 21.36 -19.14 -5.16
N ARG A 253 21.84 -18.38 -4.15
CA ARG A 253 22.05 -18.84 -2.79
C ARG A 253 21.06 -18.14 -1.87
N THR A 254 20.16 -18.92 -1.25
CA THR A 254 19.09 -18.40 -0.39
C THR A 254 19.26 -18.88 1.04
N THR A 255 19.03 -17.97 2.01
CA THR A 255 19.12 -18.23 3.45
C THR A 255 17.95 -17.54 4.16
N VAL A 256 17.33 -18.20 5.14
CA VAL A 256 16.34 -17.56 6.01
C VAL A 256 17.04 -16.98 7.23
N LEU A 257 16.77 -15.70 7.51
CA LEU A 257 17.33 -14.97 8.65
C LEU A 257 16.20 -14.58 9.62
N ASP A 258 16.51 -14.51 10.92
CA ASP A 258 15.62 -13.89 11.91
C ASP A 258 15.68 -12.35 11.85
N ALA A 259 14.94 -11.70 12.75
CA ALA A 259 14.86 -10.24 12.80
C ALA A 259 16.21 -9.57 13.11
N GLU A 260 17.10 -10.27 13.80
CA GLU A 260 18.46 -9.82 14.14
C GLU A 260 19.49 -10.09 13.02
N GLY A 261 19.04 -10.70 11.91
CA GLY A 261 19.88 -11.03 10.75
C GLY A 261 20.69 -12.30 10.90
N LYS A 262 20.39 -13.13 11.90
CA LYS A 262 21.05 -14.43 12.12
C LYS A 262 20.39 -15.51 11.27
N ALA A 263 21.18 -16.34 10.58
CA ALA A 263 20.69 -17.48 9.84
C ALA A 263 19.96 -18.50 10.74
N VAL A 264 18.73 -18.84 10.35
CA VAL A 264 17.87 -19.83 10.99
C VAL A 264 17.58 -21.04 10.08
N SER A 265 18.11 -21.04 8.87
CA SER A 265 18.17 -22.19 7.97
C SER A 265 19.60 -22.42 7.49
N GLU A 266 19.88 -23.65 7.02
CA GLU A 266 21.03 -23.86 6.14
C GLU A 266 20.81 -23.16 4.81
N PRO A 267 21.86 -22.63 4.15
CA PRO A 267 21.75 -22.05 2.83
C PRO A 267 21.35 -23.11 1.78
N SER A 268 20.50 -22.73 0.85
CA SER A 268 20.20 -23.52 -0.36
C SER A 268 20.84 -22.86 -1.56
N THR A 269 21.51 -23.65 -2.44
CA THR A 269 22.14 -23.13 -3.65
C THR A 269 21.62 -23.87 -4.87
N THR A 270 21.26 -23.13 -5.92
CA THR A 270 20.73 -23.67 -7.17
C THR A 270 21.42 -23.00 -8.35
N ASP A 271 21.89 -23.78 -9.32
CA ASP A 271 22.48 -23.27 -10.56
C ASP A 271 21.38 -22.75 -11.50
N VAL A 272 21.69 -21.68 -12.23
CA VAL A 272 20.80 -21.08 -13.23
C VAL A 272 21.60 -20.62 -14.43
N THR A 273 21.12 -20.95 -15.63
CA THR A 273 21.64 -20.43 -16.90
C THR A 273 20.70 -19.34 -17.40
N LEU A 274 21.20 -18.15 -17.56
CA LEU A 274 20.46 -16.98 -18.01
C LEU A 274 20.87 -16.62 -19.43
N THR A 275 19.92 -16.60 -20.36
CA THR A 275 20.18 -16.09 -21.71
C THR A 275 20.46 -14.59 -21.70
N GLU A 276 21.01 -14.05 -22.78
CA GLU A 276 21.16 -12.59 -22.94
C GLU A 276 19.79 -11.90 -22.81
N ASN A 277 19.71 -10.83 -22.05
CA ASN A 277 18.46 -10.10 -21.75
C ASN A 277 17.30 -11.01 -21.29
N GLY A 278 17.62 -12.13 -20.63
CA GLY A 278 16.66 -13.16 -20.22
C GLY A 278 16.37 -13.18 -18.73
N THR A 279 15.27 -13.83 -18.39
CA THR A 279 14.82 -14.04 -17.01
C THR A 279 14.54 -15.51 -16.78
N GLU A 280 14.96 -16.05 -15.64
CA GLU A 280 14.69 -17.42 -15.21
C GLU A 280 14.13 -17.44 -13.78
N GLU A 281 13.19 -18.35 -13.52
CA GLU A 281 12.66 -18.58 -12.18
C GLU A 281 13.14 -19.93 -11.63
N LYS A 282 13.57 -19.94 -10.38
CA LYS A 282 13.96 -21.16 -9.65
C LYS A 282 13.25 -21.26 -8.32
N GLU A 283 12.95 -22.47 -7.93
CA GLU A 283 12.33 -22.80 -6.66
C GLU A 283 13.34 -23.45 -5.72
N GLN A 284 13.36 -23.00 -4.47
CA GLN A 284 14.18 -23.56 -3.41
C GLN A 284 13.32 -23.85 -2.17
N ASN A 285 13.66 -24.91 -1.46
CA ASN A 285 12.96 -25.34 -0.26
C ASN A 285 13.94 -25.38 0.93
N LEU A 286 13.81 -24.44 1.83
CA LEU A 286 14.61 -24.33 3.05
C LEU A 286 13.84 -24.90 4.24
N LYS A 287 14.55 -25.26 5.32
CA LYS A 287 13.95 -25.76 6.55
C LYS A 287 14.26 -24.83 7.72
N VAL A 288 13.22 -24.47 8.46
CA VAL A 288 13.33 -23.69 9.70
C VAL A 288 12.67 -24.47 10.84
N ASN A 289 13.40 -24.67 11.91
CA ASN A 289 12.92 -25.40 13.08
C ASN A 289 12.19 -24.47 14.03
N ASN A 290 10.94 -24.80 14.36
CA ASN A 290 10.15 -24.15 15.39
C ASN A 290 10.15 -22.61 15.29
N PRO A 291 9.78 -22.02 14.14
CA PRO A 291 9.78 -20.57 13.95
C PRO A 291 8.76 -19.89 14.87
N ALA A 292 9.09 -18.68 15.31
CA ALA A 292 8.14 -17.83 16.00
C ALA A 292 7.09 -17.31 14.99
N LEU A 293 5.80 -17.54 15.28
CA LEU A 293 4.73 -17.15 14.36
C LEU A 293 4.47 -15.64 14.41
N TRP A 294 4.15 -15.08 13.26
CA TRP A 294 3.60 -13.73 13.15
C TRP A 294 2.14 -13.73 13.61
N SER A 295 1.79 -12.82 14.49
CA SER A 295 0.40 -12.56 14.89
C SER A 295 0.20 -11.08 15.22
N THR A 296 -1.06 -10.68 15.45
CA THR A 296 -1.38 -9.30 15.83
C THR A 296 -0.80 -8.91 17.20
N GLU A 297 -0.55 -9.87 18.09
CA GLU A 297 0.04 -9.65 19.41
C GLU A 297 1.57 -9.80 19.40
N LYS A 298 2.08 -10.60 18.48
CA LYS A 298 3.52 -10.90 18.34
C LYS A 298 3.88 -10.88 16.84
N PRO A 299 4.17 -9.73 16.28
CA PRO A 299 4.45 -9.58 14.84
C PRO A 299 5.91 -9.99 14.52
N ASN A 300 6.24 -11.28 14.73
CA ASN A 300 7.58 -11.79 14.47
C ASN A 300 7.84 -11.81 12.96
N LEU A 301 8.86 -11.08 12.52
CA LEU A 301 9.29 -10.99 11.14
C LEU A 301 10.60 -11.75 10.92
N TYR A 302 10.75 -12.23 9.70
CA TYR A 302 11.94 -12.91 9.19
C TYR A 302 12.31 -12.33 7.83
N TYR A 303 13.52 -12.66 7.37
CA TYR A 303 13.99 -12.28 6.05
C TYR A 303 14.39 -13.52 5.24
N VAL A 304 14.08 -13.49 3.95
CA VAL A 304 14.74 -14.34 2.96
C VAL A 304 15.83 -13.51 2.31
N GLN A 305 17.08 -13.85 2.55
CA GLN A 305 18.21 -13.27 1.85
C GLN A 305 18.54 -14.14 0.64
N THR A 306 18.50 -13.57 -0.55
CA THR A 306 18.86 -14.21 -1.81
C THR A 306 20.06 -13.52 -2.40
N GLU A 307 21.13 -14.27 -2.62
CA GLU A 307 22.35 -13.83 -3.28
C GLU A 307 22.44 -14.41 -4.68
N VAL A 308 22.76 -13.59 -5.66
CA VAL A 308 23.08 -14.03 -7.03
C VAL A 308 24.59 -14.01 -7.20
N LEU A 309 25.18 -15.15 -7.56
CA LEU A 309 26.62 -15.30 -7.74
C LEU A 309 26.93 -15.62 -9.20
N VAL A 310 27.98 -15.00 -9.75
CA VAL A 310 28.60 -15.34 -11.02
C VAL A 310 30.04 -15.80 -10.74
N GLY A 311 30.32 -17.07 -10.99
CA GLY A 311 31.51 -17.69 -10.40
C GLY A 311 31.42 -17.71 -8.87
N ASP A 312 32.42 -17.12 -8.20
CA ASP A 312 32.46 -16.99 -6.74
C ASP A 312 32.10 -15.56 -6.25
N GLU A 313 31.80 -14.66 -7.17
CA GLU A 313 31.50 -13.26 -6.87
C GLU A 313 29.99 -13.05 -6.68
N VAL A 314 29.61 -12.43 -5.55
CA VAL A 314 28.23 -12.01 -5.30
C VAL A 314 27.94 -10.75 -6.12
N LYS A 315 26.97 -10.85 -7.03
CA LYS A 315 26.54 -9.77 -7.93
C LYS A 315 25.35 -8.99 -7.39
N ASP A 316 24.45 -9.66 -6.68
CA ASP A 316 23.27 -9.02 -6.08
C ASP A 316 22.92 -9.67 -4.76
N ILE A 317 22.38 -8.89 -3.83
CA ILE A 317 21.78 -9.33 -2.57
C ILE A 317 20.40 -8.73 -2.46
N ASN A 318 19.37 -9.58 -2.50
CA ASN A 318 18.00 -9.19 -2.20
C ASN A 318 17.61 -9.68 -0.80
N LYS A 319 16.90 -8.84 -0.06
CA LYS A 319 16.37 -9.17 1.27
C LYS A 319 14.87 -8.96 1.29
N GLU A 320 14.10 -10.04 1.34
CA GLU A 320 12.65 -10.02 1.33
C GLU A 320 12.10 -10.29 2.72
N THR A 321 11.19 -9.44 3.21
CA THR A 321 10.54 -9.58 4.51
C THR A 321 9.36 -10.55 4.42
N PHE A 322 9.21 -11.44 5.40
CA PHE A 322 8.03 -12.29 5.53
C PHE A 322 7.76 -12.67 6.99
N GLY A 323 6.63 -13.33 7.24
CA GLY A 323 6.29 -13.85 8.57
C GLY A 323 5.69 -15.24 8.49
N PHE A 324 6.07 -16.11 9.45
CA PHE A 324 5.44 -17.42 9.57
C PHE A 324 4.04 -17.27 10.13
N ARG A 325 3.03 -17.45 9.30
CA ARG A 325 1.63 -17.46 9.69
C ARG A 325 0.81 -18.31 8.74
N TYR A 326 -0.30 -18.86 9.22
CA TYR A 326 -1.33 -19.47 8.38
C TYR A 326 -2.70 -18.91 8.76
N ILE A 327 -3.54 -18.77 7.76
CA ILE A 327 -4.90 -18.26 7.89
C ILE A 327 -5.88 -19.31 7.36
N ASP A 328 -7.06 -19.33 7.93
CA ASP A 328 -8.19 -20.10 7.40
C ASP A 328 -9.48 -19.30 7.52
N PHE A 329 -10.30 -19.37 6.49
CA PHE A 329 -11.65 -18.88 6.48
C PHE A 329 -12.60 -20.05 6.32
N ASN A 330 -13.53 -20.18 7.24
CA ASN A 330 -14.45 -21.31 7.30
C ASN A 330 -15.90 -20.82 7.31
N SER A 331 -16.76 -21.45 6.50
CA SER A 331 -18.17 -21.04 6.36
C SER A 331 -18.99 -21.17 7.64
N ASN A 332 -18.56 -21.95 8.64
CA ASN A 332 -19.27 -22.15 9.90
C ASN A 332 -18.62 -21.46 11.09
N THR A 333 -17.29 -21.29 11.09
CA THR A 333 -16.53 -20.79 12.25
C THR A 333 -15.80 -19.48 11.99
N GLY A 334 -15.97 -18.90 10.80
CA GLY A 334 -15.37 -17.62 10.43
C GLY A 334 -13.85 -17.70 10.21
N PHE A 335 -13.13 -16.68 10.64
CA PHE A 335 -11.68 -16.53 10.42
C PHE A 335 -10.84 -17.11 11.56
N SER A 336 -9.73 -17.72 11.20
CA SER A 336 -8.69 -18.11 12.15
C SER A 336 -7.30 -17.67 11.71
N LEU A 337 -6.46 -17.27 12.68
CA LEU A 337 -5.05 -16.98 12.52
C LEU A 337 -4.25 -17.98 13.37
N ASN A 338 -3.33 -18.70 12.73
CA ASN A 338 -2.51 -19.72 13.39
C ASN A 338 -3.33 -20.78 14.15
N GLY A 339 -4.48 -21.16 13.59
CA GLY A 339 -5.41 -22.14 14.15
C GLY A 339 -6.25 -21.65 15.33
N LYS A 340 -6.19 -20.36 15.66
CA LYS A 340 -7.02 -19.74 16.69
C LYS A 340 -8.13 -18.90 16.01
N ASN A 341 -9.39 -19.17 16.32
CA ASN A 341 -10.49 -18.35 15.84
C ASN A 341 -10.39 -16.92 16.38
N VAL A 342 -10.47 -15.96 15.48
CA VAL A 342 -10.36 -14.53 15.76
C VAL A 342 -11.39 -13.79 14.90
N LYS A 343 -12.11 -12.83 15.46
CA LYS A 343 -12.88 -11.88 14.65
C LYS A 343 -11.96 -10.79 14.12
N LEU A 344 -12.07 -10.47 12.82
CA LEU A 344 -11.48 -9.26 12.27
C LEU A 344 -12.24 -8.06 12.83
N LYS A 345 -11.59 -7.29 13.68
CA LYS A 345 -12.06 -6.03 14.25
C LYS A 345 -11.45 -4.91 13.43
N GLY A 346 -12.01 -4.74 12.24
CA GLY A 346 -11.43 -3.89 11.21
C GLY A 346 -12.06 -2.51 11.16
N VAL A 347 -11.34 -1.62 10.50
CA VAL A 347 -11.81 -0.31 10.04
C VAL A 347 -11.43 -0.11 8.59
N CYS A 348 -12.29 0.58 7.84
CA CYS A 348 -11.92 1.14 6.54
C CYS A 348 -11.06 2.39 6.76
N MET A 349 -10.08 2.64 5.92
CA MET A 349 -9.20 3.78 6.06
C MET A 349 -8.81 4.33 4.69
N HIS A 350 -9.08 5.62 4.46
CA HIS A 350 -8.46 6.37 3.36
C HIS A 350 -7.01 6.73 3.71
N HIS A 351 -6.24 7.15 2.72
CA HIS A 351 -4.79 7.35 2.84
C HIS A 351 -4.39 8.77 3.23
N ASP A 352 -5.34 9.71 3.37
CA ASP A 352 -5.02 11.08 3.76
C ASP A 352 -4.59 11.19 5.25
N GLN A 353 -3.83 12.22 5.52
CA GLN A 353 -3.18 12.48 6.81
C GLN A 353 -3.62 13.85 7.37
N GLY A 354 -4.86 14.26 7.08
CA GLY A 354 -5.38 15.57 7.47
C GLY A 354 -4.55 16.71 6.89
N ALA A 355 -3.94 17.53 7.74
CA ALA A 355 -3.17 18.70 7.31
C ALA A 355 -1.93 18.39 6.44
N LEU A 356 -1.47 17.14 6.41
CA LEU A 356 -0.39 16.69 5.53
C LEU A 356 -0.90 16.29 4.14
N GLY A 357 -2.22 16.35 3.91
CA GLY A 357 -2.84 15.85 2.70
C GLY A 357 -2.65 14.35 2.53
N SER A 358 -2.34 13.91 1.32
CA SER A 358 -2.07 12.50 1.01
C SER A 358 -0.59 12.11 1.14
N ALA A 359 0.30 13.05 1.45
CA ALA A 359 1.73 12.77 1.57
C ALA A 359 1.98 11.64 2.60
N SER A 360 2.50 10.50 2.12
CA SER A 360 2.61 9.26 2.89
C SER A 360 3.83 9.29 3.83
N GLU A 361 3.84 10.27 4.74
CA GLU A 361 4.92 10.44 5.72
C GLU A 361 4.96 9.26 6.70
N ARG A 362 6.11 8.60 6.77
CA ARG A 362 6.31 7.37 7.55
C ARG A 362 5.76 7.47 8.98
N ASP A 363 6.15 8.49 9.72
CA ASP A 363 5.80 8.60 11.13
C ASP A 363 4.31 8.89 11.34
N ALA A 364 3.67 9.59 10.40
CA ALA A 364 2.23 9.83 10.42
C ALA A 364 1.45 8.52 10.15
N VAL A 365 1.88 7.71 9.18
CA VAL A 365 1.29 6.40 8.88
C VAL A 365 1.43 5.45 10.09
N TYR A 366 2.63 5.34 10.66
CA TYR A 366 2.86 4.51 11.86
C TYR A 366 2.00 4.98 13.05
N ARG A 367 1.84 6.29 13.21
CA ARG A 367 0.95 6.84 14.24
C ARG A 367 -0.50 6.42 14.01
N GLN A 368 -1.02 6.46 12.78
CA GLN A 368 -2.40 6.02 12.49
C GLN A 368 -2.58 4.53 12.86
N VAL A 369 -1.70 3.65 12.38
CA VAL A 369 -1.77 2.21 12.70
C VAL A 369 -1.66 1.97 14.21
N SER A 370 -0.76 2.66 14.91
CA SER A 370 -0.62 2.56 16.37
C SER A 370 -1.89 2.98 17.10
N LYS A 371 -2.54 4.07 16.66
CA LYS A 371 -3.80 4.53 17.27
C LYS A 371 -4.95 3.55 17.06
N LEU A 372 -5.04 2.93 15.89
CA LEU A 372 -6.04 1.89 15.65
C LEU A 372 -5.79 0.66 16.55
N LYS A 373 -4.53 0.26 16.74
CA LYS A 373 -4.19 -0.80 17.70
C LYS A 373 -4.54 -0.44 19.13
N GLU A 374 -4.21 0.75 19.59
CA GLU A 374 -4.58 1.26 20.92
C GLU A 374 -6.11 1.23 21.14
N MET A 375 -6.90 1.52 20.10
CA MET A 375 -8.35 1.43 20.12
C MET A 375 -8.87 -0.02 20.20
N GLY A 376 -8.03 -1.02 19.88
CA GLY A 376 -8.39 -2.44 19.91
C GLY A 376 -8.71 -3.04 18.54
N CYS A 377 -8.44 -2.32 17.45
CA CYS A 377 -8.48 -2.86 16.09
C CYS A 377 -7.36 -3.89 15.87
N ASN A 378 -7.64 -4.86 15.02
CA ASN A 378 -6.65 -5.84 14.58
C ASN A 378 -6.57 -5.95 13.04
N ALA A 379 -7.38 -5.16 12.32
CA ALA A 379 -7.40 -5.16 10.86
C ALA A 379 -7.70 -3.78 10.28
N ILE A 380 -7.22 -3.53 9.05
CA ILE A 380 -7.50 -2.35 8.22
C ILE A 380 -7.95 -2.84 6.84
N ARG A 381 -8.99 -2.22 6.28
CA ARG A 381 -9.31 -2.28 4.86
C ARG A 381 -8.80 -1.01 4.19
N THR A 382 -7.99 -1.15 3.17
CA THR A 382 -7.38 -0.01 2.45
C THR A 382 -8.36 0.57 1.43
N ALA A 383 -9.42 1.19 1.95
CA ALA A 383 -10.53 1.71 1.15
C ALA A 383 -10.10 2.95 0.34
N HIS A 384 -10.33 3.04 -0.96
CA HIS A 384 -10.66 1.95 -1.85
C HIS A 384 -9.60 1.90 -2.96
N ASN A 385 -8.36 1.63 -2.60
CA ASN A 385 -7.22 1.69 -3.51
C ASN A 385 -5.99 0.97 -2.93
N THR A 386 -5.05 0.65 -3.80
CA THR A 386 -3.77 0.06 -3.42
C THR A 386 -3.08 0.84 -2.28
N PRO A 387 -2.70 0.19 -1.17
CA PRO A 387 -2.01 0.82 -0.05
C PRO A 387 -0.60 1.30 -0.42
N SER A 388 -0.03 2.21 0.39
CA SER A 388 1.39 2.52 0.31
C SER A 388 2.24 1.40 0.94
N SER A 389 3.46 1.19 0.44
CA SER A 389 4.41 0.24 1.03
C SER A 389 4.70 0.55 2.50
N VAL A 390 4.71 1.83 2.87
CA VAL A 390 4.93 2.26 4.26
C VAL A 390 3.77 1.86 5.19
N LEU A 391 2.53 1.81 4.69
CA LEU A 391 1.38 1.32 5.47
C LEU A 391 1.50 -0.18 5.73
N LEU A 392 1.83 -0.98 4.71
CA LEU A 392 2.00 -2.43 4.87
C LEU A 392 3.17 -2.75 5.80
N LYS A 393 4.28 -2.03 5.67
CA LYS A 393 5.41 -2.14 6.60
C LYS A 393 5.00 -1.85 8.04
N ALA A 394 4.25 -0.78 8.27
CA ALA A 394 3.72 -0.48 9.61
C ALA A 394 2.79 -1.59 10.12
N CYS A 395 1.93 -2.14 9.25
CA CYS A 395 1.04 -3.25 9.59
C CYS A 395 1.82 -4.54 9.90
N ASN A 396 2.86 -4.85 9.14
CA ASN A 396 3.75 -6.00 9.39
C ASN A 396 4.44 -5.89 10.74
N GLU A 397 5.03 -4.74 11.05
CA GLU A 397 5.84 -4.50 12.25
C GLU A 397 4.97 -4.32 13.51
N LEU A 398 3.79 -3.72 13.39
CA LEU A 398 2.90 -3.47 14.53
C LEU A 398 1.86 -4.58 14.71
N GLY A 399 1.74 -5.55 13.81
CA GLY A 399 0.78 -6.64 13.89
C GLY A 399 -0.66 -6.19 13.61
N MET A 400 -0.90 -5.59 12.45
CA MET A 400 -2.23 -5.21 11.97
C MET A 400 -2.53 -6.00 10.69
N MET A 401 -3.63 -6.74 10.65
CA MET A 401 -4.03 -7.46 9.43
C MET A 401 -4.58 -6.48 8.39
N VAL A 402 -4.47 -6.82 7.12
CA VAL A 402 -4.89 -5.97 6.00
C VAL A 402 -5.79 -6.73 5.04
N MET A 403 -6.92 -6.13 4.71
CA MET A 403 -7.67 -6.39 3.49
C MET A 403 -7.17 -5.37 2.47
N ASP A 404 -6.37 -5.86 1.52
CA ASP A 404 -5.71 -5.06 0.50
C ASP A 404 -6.64 -4.87 -0.68
N GLU A 405 -7.12 -3.64 -0.84
CA GLU A 405 -8.06 -3.29 -1.90
C GLU A 405 -7.35 -2.60 -3.06
N THR A 406 -7.53 -3.14 -4.28
CA THR A 406 -6.87 -2.58 -5.46
C THR A 406 -7.71 -1.49 -6.12
N PHE A 407 -9.02 -1.66 -6.25
CA PHE A 407 -9.88 -0.74 -7.01
C PHE A 407 -11.16 -0.37 -6.24
N ASP A 408 -11.61 0.89 -6.35
CA ASP A 408 -12.96 1.29 -5.95
C ASP A 408 -14.01 0.85 -6.98
N GLY A 409 -13.86 1.31 -8.21
CA GLY A 409 -14.68 0.95 -9.36
C GLY A 409 -13.83 0.36 -10.49
N TRP A 410 -14.52 -0.14 -11.52
CA TRP A 410 -13.82 -0.76 -12.66
C TRP A 410 -13.96 0.10 -13.93
N ALA A 411 -14.50 -0.47 -14.99
CA ALA A 411 -14.57 0.14 -16.31
C ALA A 411 -15.64 1.22 -16.47
N PHE A 412 -16.23 1.70 -15.40
CA PHE A 412 -17.29 2.71 -15.40
C PHE A 412 -17.08 3.74 -14.28
N PRO A 413 -17.17 5.05 -14.55
CA PRO A 413 -16.94 6.07 -13.54
C PRO A 413 -18.01 6.05 -12.46
N LYS A 414 -17.61 6.19 -11.18
CA LYS A 414 -18.53 6.30 -10.05
C LYS A 414 -18.87 7.77 -9.79
N ASN A 415 -20.11 8.04 -9.36
CA ASN A 415 -20.59 9.36 -8.94
C ASN A 415 -20.32 10.50 -9.93
N GLY A 416 -20.17 10.19 -11.23
CA GLY A 416 -19.87 11.20 -12.24
C GLY A 416 -18.39 11.60 -12.35
N ASN A 417 -17.48 10.88 -11.68
CA ASN A 417 -16.03 11.11 -11.72
C ASN A 417 -15.43 10.77 -13.09
N SER A 418 -15.67 11.66 -14.07
CA SER A 418 -15.35 11.46 -15.49
C SER A 418 -13.84 11.37 -15.79
N GLN A 419 -12.99 11.68 -14.82
CA GLN A 419 -11.53 11.63 -14.93
C GLN A 419 -10.92 10.54 -14.03
N ASP A 420 -11.74 9.61 -13.51
CA ASP A 420 -11.26 8.48 -12.72
C ASP A 420 -10.56 7.42 -13.60
N PHE A 421 -10.03 6.39 -12.95
CA PHE A 421 -9.28 5.32 -13.63
C PHE A 421 -10.10 4.55 -14.67
N SER A 422 -11.43 4.58 -14.63
CA SER A 422 -12.28 3.92 -15.64
C SER A 422 -11.96 4.37 -17.06
N THR A 423 -11.44 5.61 -17.24
CA THR A 423 -11.00 6.18 -18.52
C THR A 423 -9.80 5.43 -19.12
N HIS A 424 -9.03 4.72 -18.29
CA HIS A 424 -7.85 3.95 -18.70
C HIS A 424 -8.01 2.44 -18.49
N TYR A 425 -8.94 2.02 -17.65
CA TYR A 425 -9.12 0.63 -17.20
C TYR A 425 -8.95 -0.43 -18.30
N ASN A 426 -9.60 -0.25 -19.44
CA ASN A 426 -9.56 -1.17 -20.57
C ASN A 426 -8.60 -0.74 -21.70
N LYS A 427 -7.92 0.40 -21.59
CA LYS A 427 -6.91 0.77 -22.59
C LYS A 427 -5.71 -0.15 -22.46
N THR A 428 -5.03 -0.35 -23.56
CA THR A 428 -3.81 -1.16 -23.62
C THR A 428 -2.58 -0.29 -23.42
N ILE A 429 -1.57 -0.88 -22.78
CA ILE A 429 -0.25 -0.28 -22.61
C ILE A 429 0.49 -0.37 -23.95
N SER A 430 1.04 0.75 -24.42
CA SER A 430 1.74 0.85 -25.69
C SER A 430 3.18 0.32 -25.59
N GLU A 431 3.75 -0.07 -26.75
CA GLU A 431 5.12 -0.61 -26.81
C GLU A 431 6.22 0.38 -26.41
N ASP A 432 5.97 1.68 -26.53
CA ASP A 432 6.90 2.75 -26.16
C ASP A 432 6.86 3.06 -24.65
N ASN A 433 5.84 2.60 -23.94
CA ASN A 433 5.77 2.71 -22.49
C ASN A 433 6.59 1.60 -21.82
N LYS A 434 7.73 1.95 -21.24
CA LYS A 434 8.70 0.99 -20.69
C LYS A 434 8.47 0.69 -19.20
N LEU A 435 7.21 0.58 -18.79
CA LEU A 435 6.84 0.14 -17.44
C LEU A 435 7.38 -1.28 -17.16
N LEU A 436 8.13 -1.42 -16.09
CA LEU A 436 8.59 -2.73 -15.64
C LEU A 436 7.41 -3.56 -15.11
N GLY A 437 7.36 -4.83 -15.52
CA GLY A 437 6.27 -5.75 -15.20
C GLY A 437 5.09 -5.69 -16.17
N ALA A 438 4.99 -4.64 -17.02
CA ALA A 438 3.97 -4.56 -18.05
C ALA A 438 4.41 -5.27 -19.35
N THR A 439 3.45 -5.88 -20.02
CA THR A 439 3.63 -6.38 -21.39
C THR A 439 2.86 -5.49 -22.37
N ALA A 440 3.47 -5.11 -23.48
CA ALA A 440 2.78 -4.34 -24.51
C ALA A 440 1.51 -5.06 -24.98
N GLY A 441 0.39 -4.33 -24.99
CA GLY A 441 -0.93 -4.89 -25.29
C GLY A 441 -1.71 -5.35 -24.05
N ASP A 442 -1.10 -5.46 -22.86
CA ASP A 442 -1.84 -5.67 -21.62
C ASP A 442 -2.75 -4.46 -21.32
N THR A 443 -3.89 -4.74 -20.71
CA THR A 443 -4.77 -3.67 -20.23
C THR A 443 -4.22 -3.05 -18.97
N TRP A 444 -4.52 -1.76 -18.74
CA TRP A 444 -4.10 -1.07 -17.53
C TRP A 444 -4.60 -1.74 -16.27
N TYR A 445 -5.85 -2.27 -16.24
CA TYR A 445 -6.36 -2.93 -15.02
C TYR A 445 -5.61 -4.22 -14.69
N LYS A 446 -5.16 -4.98 -15.72
CA LYS A 446 -4.33 -6.17 -15.51
C LYS A 446 -3.00 -5.79 -14.88
N PHE A 447 -2.28 -4.84 -15.50
CA PHE A 447 -0.98 -4.37 -15.01
C PHE A 447 -1.07 -3.86 -13.57
N VAL A 448 -2.05 -3.00 -13.26
CA VAL A 448 -2.23 -2.44 -11.92
C VAL A 448 -2.49 -3.54 -10.89
N LEU A 449 -3.37 -4.49 -11.20
CA LEU A 449 -3.68 -5.59 -10.30
C LEU A 449 -2.46 -6.48 -10.06
N GLU A 450 -1.78 -6.91 -11.13
CA GLU A 450 -0.60 -7.77 -11.03
C GLU A 450 0.53 -7.07 -10.28
N SER A 451 0.78 -5.77 -10.54
CA SER A 451 1.78 -4.96 -9.83
C SER A 451 1.50 -4.91 -8.33
N ASN A 452 0.25 -4.69 -7.92
CA ASN A 452 -0.15 -4.71 -6.51
C ASN A 452 0.13 -6.06 -5.85
N ILE A 453 -0.34 -7.16 -6.45
CA ILE A 453 -0.17 -8.51 -5.89
C ILE A 453 1.31 -8.91 -5.84
N GLU A 454 2.08 -8.62 -6.90
CA GLU A 454 3.53 -8.93 -6.97
C GLU A 454 4.33 -8.18 -5.90
N ARG A 455 3.96 -6.93 -5.57
CA ARG A 455 4.59 -6.15 -4.51
C ARG A 455 4.28 -6.71 -3.13
N ASP A 456 2.99 -7.02 -2.85
CA ASP A 456 2.47 -7.22 -1.51
C ASP A 456 2.34 -8.71 -1.11
N LYS A 457 2.65 -9.65 -2.04
CA LYS A 457 2.49 -11.10 -1.84
C LYS A 457 3.25 -11.69 -0.64
N ASN A 458 4.34 -11.06 -0.19
CA ASN A 458 5.14 -11.53 0.93
C ASN A 458 4.74 -10.91 2.28
N ASP A 459 3.90 -9.86 2.27
CA ASP A 459 3.49 -9.18 3.49
C ASP A 459 2.63 -10.08 4.39
N PRO A 460 3.08 -10.41 5.61
CA PRO A 460 2.32 -11.28 6.50
C PRO A 460 1.05 -10.61 7.03
N SER A 461 0.97 -9.29 7.01
CA SER A 461 -0.22 -8.52 7.39
C SER A 461 -1.37 -8.69 6.40
N VAL A 462 -1.10 -8.84 5.11
CA VAL A 462 -2.14 -9.00 4.08
C VAL A 462 -2.79 -10.37 4.21
N VAL A 463 -4.09 -10.42 4.46
CA VAL A 463 -4.86 -11.65 4.69
C VAL A 463 -6.01 -11.84 3.69
N ILE A 464 -6.39 -10.81 2.95
CA ILE A 464 -7.45 -10.82 1.94
C ILE A 464 -7.04 -9.91 0.78
N TRP A 465 -7.27 -10.36 -0.45
CA TRP A 465 -7.24 -9.54 -1.65
C TRP A 465 -8.64 -9.02 -1.97
N ASP A 466 -8.82 -7.69 -2.02
CA ASP A 466 -10.09 -7.06 -2.37
C ASP A 466 -9.97 -6.38 -3.73
N ILE A 467 -10.82 -6.77 -4.69
CA ILE A 467 -10.70 -6.32 -6.07
C ILE A 467 -11.69 -5.23 -6.46
N GLY A 468 -12.53 -4.78 -5.54
CA GLY A 468 -13.47 -3.69 -5.84
C GLY A 468 -14.47 -3.41 -4.75
N ASN A 469 -15.07 -2.24 -4.84
CA ASN A 469 -16.05 -1.76 -3.89
C ASN A 469 -17.34 -1.30 -4.58
N GLU A 470 -18.49 -1.72 -4.08
CA GLU A 470 -19.82 -1.22 -4.46
C GLU A 470 -19.93 -0.92 -5.96
N LEU A 471 -19.72 -1.97 -6.76
CA LEU A 471 -19.67 -1.86 -8.22
C LEU A 471 -20.91 -1.17 -8.77
N ASN A 472 -20.70 -0.24 -9.65
CA ASN A 472 -21.61 0.86 -9.91
C ASN A 472 -22.92 0.50 -10.65
N PHE A 473 -23.97 1.23 -10.32
CA PHE A 473 -25.20 1.27 -11.10
C PHE A 473 -24.97 2.03 -12.42
N GLY A 474 -25.62 1.60 -13.49
CA GLY A 474 -25.51 2.23 -14.81
C GLY A 474 -24.56 1.51 -15.76
N VAL A 475 -24.02 0.39 -15.36
CA VAL A 475 -23.27 -0.51 -16.26
C VAL A 475 -24.15 -0.94 -17.43
N THR A 476 -23.74 -0.65 -18.64
CA THR A 476 -24.51 -0.97 -19.85
C THR A 476 -24.42 -2.44 -20.26
N ASP A 477 -23.38 -3.14 -19.80
CA ASP A 477 -23.15 -4.55 -20.08
C ASP A 477 -22.70 -5.29 -18.80
N PRO A 478 -23.64 -5.78 -17.99
CA PRO A 478 -23.34 -6.48 -16.75
C PRO A 478 -22.50 -7.78 -16.93
N SER A 479 -22.55 -8.39 -18.10
CA SER A 479 -21.80 -9.64 -18.37
C SER A 479 -20.28 -9.39 -18.38
N LYS A 480 -19.84 -8.20 -18.75
CA LYS A 480 -18.42 -7.83 -18.70
C LYS A 480 -17.86 -7.83 -17.27
N TYR A 481 -18.66 -7.44 -16.27
CA TYR A 481 -18.22 -7.42 -14.88
C TYR A 481 -17.97 -8.82 -14.33
N GLU A 482 -18.83 -9.79 -14.69
CA GLU A 482 -18.57 -11.19 -14.39
C GLU A 482 -17.27 -11.67 -15.05
N GLN A 483 -17.00 -11.25 -16.30
CA GLN A 483 -15.76 -11.60 -16.99
C GLN A 483 -14.54 -10.91 -16.35
N TYR A 484 -14.63 -9.63 -15.96
CA TYR A 484 -13.56 -8.95 -15.23
C TYR A 484 -13.23 -9.66 -13.91
N ALA A 485 -14.24 -10.08 -13.14
CA ALA A 485 -14.02 -10.83 -11.91
C ALA A 485 -13.28 -12.16 -12.17
N LYS A 486 -13.68 -12.90 -13.18
CA LYS A 486 -13.01 -14.15 -13.59
C LYS A 486 -11.56 -13.91 -14.01
N ASN A 487 -11.32 -12.87 -14.81
CA ASN A 487 -9.98 -12.50 -15.26
C ASN A 487 -9.11 -12.12 -14.07
N MET A 488 -9.57 -11.19 -13.21
CA MET A 488 -8.82 -10.72 -12.03
C MET A 488 -8.52 -11.85 -11.06
N LYS A 489 -9.52 -12.74 -10.80
CA LYS A 489 -9.28 -13.96 -10.03
C LYS A 489 -8.14 -14.79 -10.61
N SER A 490 -8.17 -15.03 -11.93
CA SER A 490 -7.13 -15.80 -12.62
C SER A 490 -5.76 -15.14 -12.54
N TYR A 491 -5.67 -13.80 -12.66
CA TYR A 491 -4.41 -13.06 -12.56
C TYR A 491 -3.82 -13.15 -11.15
N ILE A 492 -4.65 -12.95 -10.12
CA ILE A 492 -4.22 -13.09 -8.72
C ILE A 492 -3.75 -14.50 -8.43
N GLU A 493 -4.53 -15.53 -8.81
CA GLU A 493 -4.20 -16.93 -8.56
C GLU A 493 -2.96 -17.42 -9.33
N ALA A 494 -2.57 -16.73 -10.40
CA ALA A 494 -1.30 -17.00 -11.09
C ALA A 494 -0.09 -16.55 -10.26
N ILE A 495 -0.26 -15.57 -9.35
CA ILE A 495 0.80 -15.00 -8.51
C ILE A 495 0.70 -15.56 -7.09
N ASP A 496 -0.46 -15.44 -6.45
CA ASP A 496 -0.69 -15.87 -5.07
C ASP A 496 -2.01 -16.64 -4.90
N LYS A 497 -1.90 -17.86 -4.36
CA LYS A 497 -3.03 -18.73 -4.00
C LYS A 497 -3.22 -18.88 -2.49
N THR A 498 -2.48 -18.14 -1.68
CA THR A 498 -2.48 -18.33 -0.22
C THR A 498 -3.53 -17.49 0.48
N ARG A 499 -4.12 -16.51 -0.22
CA ARG A 499 -5.13 -15.59 0.31
C ARG A 499 -6.41 -15.66 -0.50
N PRO A 500 -7.60 -15.56 0.16
CA PRO A 500 -8.87 -15.48 -0.54
C PRO A 500 -9.04 -14.12 -1.21
N ILE A 501 -9.90 -14.11 -2.23
CA ILE A 501 -10.28 -12.91 -2.99
C ILE A 501 -11.69 -12.51 -2.62
N THR A 502 -11.97 -11.21 -2.54
CA THR A 502 -13.31 -10.66 -2.25
C THR A 502 -13.62 -9.42 -3.09
N VAL A 503 -14.86 -8.94 -2.94
CA VAL A 503 -15.35 -7.64 -3.40
C VAL A 503 -16.37 -7.12 -2.39
N GLY A 504 -16.39 -5.81 -2.15
CA GLY A 504 -17.42 -5.18 -1.32
C GLY A 504 -18.77 -5.07 -2.05
N ASP A 505 -19.71 -5.99 -1.80
CA ASP A 505 -21.03 -6.00 -2.45
C ASP A 505 -22.06 -5.24 -1.59
N ASN A 506 -22.71 -4.23 -2.16
CA ASN A 506 -23.73 -3.42 -1.51
C ASN A 506 -25.19 -3.85 -1.83
N ASN A 507 -25.39 -5.08 -2.31
CA ASN A 507 -26.72 -5.65 -2.56
C ASN A 507 -27.04 -6.89 -1.68
N PRO A 508 -27.16 -6.73 -0.37
CA PRO A 508 -27.36 -7.84 0.57
C PRO A 508 -28.63 -8.65 0.33
N TYR A 509 -29.69 -8.01 -0.15
CA TYR A 509 -30.96 -8.69 -0.44
C TYR A 509 -30.82 -9.64 -1.64
N GLY A 510 -30.08 -9.24 -2.68
CA GLY A 510 -29.79 -10.11 -3.82
C GLY A 510 -28.98 -11.33 -3.41
N LEU A 511 -27.97 -11.15 -2.56
CA LEU A 511 -27.18 -12.26 -1.99
C LEU A 511 -28.05 -13.21 -1.17
N ARG A 512 -28.91 -12.69 -0.29
CA ARG A 512 -29.82 -13.49 0.58
C ARG A 512 -30.78 -14.35 -0.21
N TYR A 513 -31.35 -13.85 -1.31
CA TYR A 513 -32.39 -14.53 -2.06
C TYR A 513 -31.90 -15.28 -3.28
N ASN A 514 -30.60 -15.32 -3.48
CA ASN A 514 -29.97 -15.96 -4.65
C ASN A 514 -30.52 -15.44 -6.00
N THR A 515 -30.91 -14.16 -6.01
CA THR A 515 -31.43 -13.51 -7.22
C THR A 515 -30.27 -12.93 -8.01
N TYR A 516 -29.63 -13.75 -8.80
CA TYR A 516 -28.49 -13.35 -9.67
C TYR A 516 -28.90 -12.48 -10.88
N GLY A 517 -30.01 -11.74 -10.78
CA GLY A 517 -30.35 -10.73 -11.76
C GLY A 517 -29.41 -9.52 -11.71
N ASP A 518 -28.86 -9.23 -10.53
CA ASP A 518 -27.94 -8.14 -10.31
C ASP A 518 -26.48 -8.60 -10.58
N PHE A 519 -25.74 -7.83 -11.37
CA PHE A 519 -24.37 -8.19 -11.74
C PHE A 519 -23.40 -8.18 -10.55
N ARG A 520 -23.65 -7.37 -9.50
CA ARG A 520 -22.83 -7.32 -8.28
C ARG A 520 -22.84 -8.67 -7.57
N ASN A 521 -24.02 -9.23 -7.39
CA ASN A 521 -24.16 -10.56 -6.79
C ASN A 521 -23.55 -11.67 -7.64
N LYS A 522 -23.54 -11.51 -8.98
CA LYS A 522 -22.83 -12.45 -9.88
C LYS A 522 -21.32 -12.36 -9.67
N VAL A 523 -20.78 -11.15 -9.52
CA VAL A 523 -19.36 -10.95 -9.20
C VAL A 523 -19.02 -11.62 -7.88
N THR A 524 -19.80 -11.37 -6.82
CA THR A 524 -19.62 -12.02 -5.51
C THR A 524 -19.67 -13.55 -5.65
N ALA A 525 -20.63 -14.09 -6.41
CA ALA A 525 -20.74 -15.53 -6.63
C ALA A 525 -19.54 -16.13 -7.39
N VAL A 526 -18.96 -15.39 -8.36
CA VAL A 526 -17.73 -15.83 -9.06
C VAL A 526 -16.58 -16.03 -8.09
N LEU A 527 -16.47 -15.17 -7.07
CA LEU A 527 -15.41 -15.21 -6.07
C LEU A 527 -15.69 -16.24 -4.97
N ALA A 528 -16.91 -16.26 -4.43
CA ALA A 528 -17.25 -17.01 -3.23
C ALA A 528 -17.66 -18.48 -3.48
N ASN A 529 -18.16 -18.81 -4.67
CA ASN A 529 -18.59 -20.18 -4.98
C ASN A 529 -17.47 -21.19 -4.80
N ASN A 530 -17.84 -22.42 -4.47
CA ASN A 530 -16.94 -23.54 -4.16
C ASN A 530 -16.05 -23.31 -2.93
N GLY A 531 -16.35 -22.30 -2.10
CA GLY A 531 -15.59 -21.98 -0.90
C GLY A 531 -14.15 -21.50 -1.15
N GLU A 532 -13.86 -21.02 -2.37
CA GLU A 532 -12.51 -20.58 -2.76
C GLU A 532 -12.19 -19.16 -2.25
N GLY A 533 -13.16 -18.22 -2.41
CA GLY A 533 -13.00 -16.84 -1.95
C GLY A 533 -13.97 -16.47 -0.83
N LEU A 534 -14.19 -15.17 -0.66
CA LEU A 534 -15.07 -14.60 0.36
C LEU A 534 -16.26 -13.88 -0.29
N ALA A 535 -17.43 -14.05 0.31
CA ALA A 535 -18.57 -13.17 0.08
C ALA A 535 -18.42 -11.92 0.96
N GLY A 536 -17.95 -10.84 0.37
CA GLY A 536 -17.88 -9.53 1.01
C GLY A 536 -19.20 -8.81 0.92
N ALA A 537 -19.66 -8.21 2.02
CA ALA A 537 -20.97 -7.55 2.05
C ALA A 537 -20.91 -6.23 2.81
N ASN A 538 -21.21 -5.13 2.11
CA ASN A 538 -21.31 -3.79 2.68
C ASN A 538 -22.68 -3.56 3.30
N TYR A 539 -22.75 -2.94 4.50
CA TYR A 539 -23.98 -2.54 5.22
C TYR A 539 -25.06 -3.62 5.29
N SER A 540 -24.64 -4.87 5.41
CA SER A 540 -25.49 -6.06 5.28
C SER A 540 -25.69 -6.83 6.59
N MET A 541 -25.36 -6.26 7.74
CA MET A 541 -25.26 -6.94 9.02
C MET A 541 -26.54 -7.71 9.37
N ALA A 542 -27.70 -7.10 9.19
CA ALA A 542 -29.00 -7.76 9.46
C ALA A 542 -29.32 -8.89 8.46
N ALA A 543 -28.69 -8.94 7.31
CA ALA A 543 -28.88 -9.94 6.27
C ALA A 543 -27.94 -11.15 6.38
N MET A 544 -26.86 -11.08 7.16
CA MET A 544 -25.79 -12.10 7.22
C MET A 544 -26.30 -13.52 7.46
N SER A 545 -27.17 -13.72 8.45
CA SER A 545 -27.78 -15.05 8.74
C SER A 545 -28.63 -15.57 7.57
N GLY A 546 -29.27 -14.66 6.82
CA GLY A 546 -30.04 -15.02 5.62
C GLY A 546 -29.11 -15.37 4.44
N ILE A 547 -28.00 -14.67 4.26
CA ILE A 547 -26.98 -14.98 3.25
C ILE A 547 -26.39 -16.35 3.54
N HIS A 548 -25.98 -16.61 4.79
CA HIS A 548 -25.43 -17.92 5.18
C HIS A 548 -26.43 -19.06 4.97
N SER A 549 -27.73 -18.84 5.29
CA SER A 549 -28.75 -19.84 5.05
C SER A 549 -28.98 -20.14 3.57
N ALA A 550 -28.83 -19.14 2.71
CA ALA A 550 -28.95 -19.31 1.25
C ALA A 550 -27.69 -19.95 0.62
N HIS A 551 -26.54 -19.71 1.22
CA HIS A 551 -25.22 -20.14 0.74
C HIS A 551 -24.38 -20.70 1.91
N PRO A 552 -24.68 -21.91 2.41
CA PRO A 552 -24.03 -22.46 3.60
C PRO A 552 -22.53 -22.80 3.41
N ASP A 553 -22.06 -22.86 2.19
CA ASP A 553 -20.67 -23.07 1.79
C ASP A 553 -19.87 -21.76 1.67
N TRP A 554 -20.54 -20.61 1.62
CA TRP A 554 -19.85 -19.33 1.50
C TRP A 554 -19.17 -18.92 2.81
N LYS A 555 -17.94 -18.46 2.70
CA LYS A 555 -17.21 -17.75 3.74
C LYS A 555 -17.61 -16.28 3.69
N ILE A 556 -18.09 -15.72 4.79
CA ILE A 556 -18.73 -14.40 4.82
C ILE A 556 -17.92 -13.40 5.64
N ILE A 557 -17.80 -12.19 5.13
CA ILE A 557 -17.18 -11.07 5.80
C ILE A 557 -17.96 -9.78 5.55
N ALA A 558 -18.09 -8.95 6.58
CA ALA A 558 -18.66 -7.61 6.46
C ALA A 558 -17.55 -6.62 6.03
N THR A 559 -17.50 -6.35 4.73
CA THR A 559 -16.43 -5.53 4.14
C THR A 559 -16.56 -4.05 4.45
N GLU A 560 -17.78 -3.57 4.73
CA GLU A 560 -18.02 -2.20 5.17
C GLU A 560 -19.28 -2.15 6.04
N THR A 561 -19.18 -1.51 7.21
CA THR A 561 -20.29 -1.48 8.19
C THR A 561 -20.39 -0.11 8.85
N ALA A 562 -21.44 0.04 9.65
CA ALA A 562 -21.69 1.17 10.53
C ALA A 562 -21.95 2.50 9.78
N SER A 563 -20.98 3.33 9.49
CA SER A 563 -21.12 4.74 9.12
C SER A 563 -21.83 5.57 10.21
N PRO A 564 -21.36 5.51 11.46
CA PRO A 564 -21.90 6.35 12.51
C PRO A 564 -21.54 7.81 12.25
N SER A 565 -22.41 8.71 12.69
CA SER A 565 -22.19 10.15 12.55
C SER A 565 -22.10 10.78 13.94
N ASN A 566 -20.98 11.42 14.25
CA ASN A 566 -20.76 12.11 15.51
C ASN A 566 -19.79 13.30 15.36
N SER A 567 -19.89 14.23 16.29
CA SER A 567 -19.00 15.38 16.36
C SER A 567 -18.19 15.34 17.65
N ARG A 568 -16.88 15.37 17.54
CA ARG A 568 -15.96 15.33 18.67
C ARG A 568 -16.25 16.49 19.64
N GLY A 569 -16.36 16.18 20.93
CA GLY A 569 -16.56 17.17 21.99
C GLY A 569 -17.99 17.64 22.21
N ILE A 570 -18.95 17.14 21.45
CA ILE A 570 -20.38 17.47 21.61
C ILE A 570 -21.05 16.41 22.48
N TYR A 571 -21.23 16.70 23.76
CA TYR A 571 -21.81 15.77 24.74
C TYR A 571 -23.27 16.04 25.05
N THR A 572 -23.96 16.80 24.21
CA THR A 572 -25.38 17.05 24.30
C THR A 572 -26.16 16.11 23.39
N THR A 573 -27.41 15.78 23.74
CA THR A 573 -28.28 14.99 22.86
C THR A 573 -28.79 15.88 21.73
N LEU A 574 -28.28 15.69 20.54
CA LEU A 574 -28.82 16.25 19.31
C LEU A 574 -29.71 15.21 18.65
N SER A 575 -30.88 15.60 18.23
CA SER A 575 -31.92 14.65 17.81
C SER A 575 -31.78 14.12 16.39
N GLN A 576 -30.93 14.72 15.54
CA GLN A 576 -30.79 14.31 14.15
C GLN A 576 -29.45 14.73 13.53
N TYR A 577 -28.89 13.84 12.71
CA TYR A 577 -27.78 14.11 11.82
C TYR A 577 -28.12 15.25 10.83
N GLY A 578 -27.25 16.22 10.68
CA GLY A 578 -27.30 17.27 9.66
C GLY A 578 -28.44 18.25 9.74
N LYS A 579 -29.19 18.30 10.88
CA LYS A 579 -30.36 19.19 11.03
C LYS A 579 -30.25 20.21 12.16
N SER A 580 -29.16 20.21 12.94
CA SER A 580 -28.86 21.35 13.80
C SER A 580 -28.34 22.50 12.94
N GLY A 581 -28.64 23.74 13.30
CA GLY A 581 -28.21 24.92 12.51
C GLY A 581 -26.68 25.07 12.40
N ASP A 582 -25.92 24.32 13.18
CA ASP A 582 -24.46 24.28 13.21
C ASP A 582 -23.89 22.95 12.66
N TYR A 583 -24.71 22.10 12.07
CA TYR A 583 -24.32 20.78 11.48
C TYR A 583 -23.58 19.86 12.46
N GLN A 584 -23.77 19.99 13.77
CA GLN A 584 -23.14 19.14 14.78
C GLN A 584 -24.02 17.93 15.13
N CYS A 585 -23.37 16.80 15.38
CA CYS A 585 -23.98 15.60 15.96
C CYS A 585 -23.49 15.38 17.39
N THR A 586 -24.23 14.60 18.18
CA THR A 586 -23.71 14.16 19.49
C THR A 586 -22.46 13.28 19.32
N ALA A 587 -21.53 13.36 20.26
CA ALA A 587 -20.35 12.48 20.31
C ALA A 587 -20.69 11.03 20.71
N TYR A 588 -21.91 10.76 21.18
CA TYR A 588 -22.35 9.41 21.54
C TYR A 588 -22.68 8.59 20.29
N ASP A 589 -22.44 7.27 20.36
CA ASP A 589 -22.77 6.31 19.29
C ASP A 589 -24.29 6.06 19.23
N THR A 590 -25.05 7.07 18.78
CA THR A 590 -26.51 7.07 18.70
C THR A 590 -27.04 7.48 17.32
N ASN A 591 -26.16 7.95 16.41
CA ASN A 591 -26.54 8.39 15.08
C ASN A 591 -25.75 7.63 14.02
N ALA A 592 -26.37 7.42 12.88
CA ALA A 592 -25.76 6.88 11.68
C ALA A 592 -26.44 7.46 10.43
N VAL A 593 -25.83 7.31 9.29
CA VAL A 593 -26.46 7.58 7.98
C VAL A 593 -27.64 6.64 7.74
N SER A 594 -28.52 6.96 6.80
CA SER A 594 -29.78 6.22 6.58
C SER A 594 -29.59 4.75 6.15
N TRP A 595 -28.45 4.41 5.57
CA TRP A 595 -28.09 3.05 5.14
C TRP A 595 -27.18 2.33 6.14
N GLY A 596 -26.69 3.03 7.17
CA GLY A 596 -25.75 2.54 8.16
C GLY A 596 -26.40 2.21 9.51
N ASN A 597 -25.53 1.87 10.46
CA ASN A 597 -25.87 1.56 11.84
C ASN A 597 -24.89 2.25 12.79
N THR A 598 -25.18 2.26 14.08
CA THR A 598 -24.16 2.61 15.08
C THR A 598 -23.04 1.56 15.08
N ALA A 599 -21.84 1.94 15.47
CA ALA A 599 -20.72 1.00 15.54
C ALA A 599 -20.99 -0.17 16.49
N ARG A 600 -21.62 0.10 17.63
CA ARG A 600 -22.02 -0.93 18.59
C ARG A 600 -23.05 -1.92 18.02
N GLU A 601 -24.02 -1.46 17.25
CA GLU A 601 -25.04 -2.32 16.63
C GLU A 601 -24.41 -3.20 15.54
N SER A 602 -23.53 -2.64 14.70
CA SER A 602 -22.80 -3.39 13.68
C SER A 602 -21.95 -4.49 14.31
N TRP A 603 -21.19 -4.16 15.34
CA TRP A 603 -20.38 -5.12 16.07
C TRP A 603 -21.20 -6.23 16.71
N TRP A 604 -22.39 -5.93 17.24
CA TRP A 604 -23.27 -6.96 17.80
C TRP A 604 -23.70 -7.99 16.75
N TYR A 605 -24.03 -7.57 15.54
CA TYR A 605 -24.34 -8.49 14.44
C TYR A 605 -23.15 -9.36 14.06
N THR A 606 -21.95 -8.82 14.09
CA THR A 606 -20.72 -9.53 13.76
C THR A 606 -20.36 -10.60 14.79
N ILE A 607 -20.55 -10.33 16.08
CA ILE A 607 -20.15 -11.28 17.14
C ILE A 607 -21.21 -12.34 17.47
N LYS A 608 -22.47 -12.12 17.14
CA LYS A 608 -23.52 -13.06 17.47
C LYS A 608 -23.47 -14.36 16.65
N ASP A 609 -22.88 -14.32 15.48
CA ASP A 609 -22.78 -15.44 14.53
C ASP A 609 -21.32 -15.84 14.30
N ASP A 610 -20.97 -17.08 14.62
CA ASP A 610 -19.57 -17.57 14.53
C ASP A 610 -19.06 -17.57 13.09
N PHE A 611 -19.92 -17.83 12.11
CA PHE A 611 -19.55 -17.90 10.69
C PHE A 611 -19.13 -16.55 10.09
N VAL A 612 -19.50 -15.41 10.69
CA VAL A 612 -19.06 -14.09 10.21
C VAL A 612 -17.60 -13.89 10.57
N SER A 613 -16.73 -13.74 9.58
CA SER A 613 -15.26 -13.64 9.78
C SER A 613 -14.84 -12.38 10.54
N GLY A 614 -15.60 -11.31 10.42
CA GLY A 614 -15.36 -10.01 11.06
C GLY A 614 -16.04 -8.90 10.31
N GLU A 615 -15.71 -7.65 10.66
CA GLU A 615 -16.23 -6.46 10.01
C GLU A 615 -15.15 -5.40 9.83
N PHE A 616 -15.40 -4.46 8.91
CA PHE A 616 -14.62 -3.24 8.72
C PHE A 616 -15.55 -2.02 8.84
N ILE A 617 -15.39 -1.28 9.92
CA ILE A 617 -16.22 -0.10 10.21
C ILE A 617 -15.84 1.05 9.29
N TRP A 618 -16.79 1.73 8.68
CA TRP A 618 -16.62 3.00 8.01
C TRP A 618 -16.75 4.15 9.02
N THR A 619 -15.68 4.89 9.44
CA THR A 619 -14.28 4.68 9.10
C THR A 619 -13.41 4.75 10.35
N GLY A 620 -12.14 4.32 10.25
CA GLY A 620 -11.18 4.38 11.37
C GLY A 620 -10.76 5.79 11.71
N PHE A 621 -10.58 6.63 10.71
CA PHE A 621 -10.33 8.06 10.82
C PHE A 621 -11.32 8.82 9.94
N ASP A 622 -11.70 10.01 10.36
CA ASP A 622 -12.35 10.97 9.49
C ASP A 622 -11.37 11.40 8.38
N TYR A 623 -11.86 11.72 7.21
CA TYR A 623 -11.06 11.98 6.03
C TYR A 623 -11.51 13.26 5.32
N ILE A 624 -10.64 13.80 4.46
CA ILE A 624 -10.96 14.98 3.66
C ILE A 624 -11.85 14.55 2.47
N GLY A 625 -12.96 15.28 2.24
CA GLY A 625 -13.87 15.00 1.13
C GLY A 625 -15.22 14.42 1.52
#